data_c2623cdefe8519175efd33f64f334e3e
#
_entry.id   c2623cdefe8519175efd33f64f334e3e
#
_cell.length_a   1.000
_cell.length_b   1.000
_cell.length_c   1.000
_cell.angle_alpha   90.00
_cell.angle_beta   90.00
_cell.angle_gamma   90.00
#
_symmetry.space_group_name_H-M   'P 1'
#
loop_
_entity.id
_entity.type
_entity.pdbx_description
1 polymer ?
#
loop_
_entity_poly.entity_id
_entity_poly.type
_entity_poly.pdbx_seq_one_letter_code
_entity_poly.pdbx_strand_id
1 'polypeptide(L)'
;MKKIGIALTLVLWGLEVTHAQNGGQLKQAQVSTARQTPQQITDQYLASQKSLTQRKVALSQALEHELAQGQNTNASNVYNITCVQLVPILTAMRVNDEQLLGFLQSMNPNQSNNGVKASLRENQALESKTLNNCKQLKSLL
;
A
#
# COMPACT_ATOMS: atom_id res chain seq x y z
N MET A 1 31.11 -9.13 -5.02
CA MET A 1 29.72 -9.01 -5.52
C MET A 1 28.79 -9.17 -4.32
N LYS A 2 28.10 -8.10 -3.93
CA LYS A 2 27.18 -8.14 -2.80
C LYS A 2 25.89 -8.80 -3.25
N LYS A 3 25.49 -9.88 -2.60
CA LYS A 3 24.28 -10.65 -2.90
C LYS A 3 23.05 -9.81 -2.55
N ILE A 4 22.37 -9.27 -3.56
CA ILE A 4 21.10 -8.53 -3.42
C ILE A 4 19.92 -9.47 -3.06
N GLY A 5 20.16 -10.79 -3.07
CA GLY A 5 19.12 -11.82 -3.12
C GLY A 5 18.27 -12.05 -1.87
N ILE A 6 18.61 -11.52 -0.70
CA ILE A 6 17.94 -11.97 0.53
C ILE A 6 16.88 -10.99 1.06
N ALA A 7 17.06 -9.71 0.85
CA ALA A 7 16.14 -8.70 1.38
C ALA A 7 14.86 -8.51 0.55
N LEU A 8 14.87 -8.91 -0.71
CA LEU A 8 13.82 -8.56 -1.68
C LEU A 8 12.71 -9.60 -1.81
N THR A 9 12.97 -10.84 -1.45
CA THR A 9 11.94 -11.89 -1.43
C THR A 9 10.79 -11.60 -0.46
N LEU A 10 11.03 -10.76 0.55
CA LEU A 10 10.02 -10.42 1.55
C LEU A 10 9.01 -9.37 1.09
N VAL A 11 9.34 -8.59 0.09
CA VAL A 11 8.40 -7.59 -0.47
C VAL A 11 7.33 -8.26 -1.34
N LEU A 12 7.67 -9.36 -1.98
CA LEU A 12 6.77 -10.07 -2.89
C LEU A 12 5.68 -10.89 -2.17
N TRP A 13 5.96 -11.37 -0.96
CA TRP A 13 5.01 -12.20 -0.20
C TRP A 13 3.82 -11.43 0.38
N GLY A 14 3.88 -10.11 0.42
CA GLY A 14 2.76 -9.26 0.83
C GLY A 14 1.80 -8.89 -0.30
N LEU A 15 2.04 -9.42 -1.49
CA LEU A 15 1.32 -9.05 -2.71
C LEU A 15 0.21 -10.03 -3.10
N GLU A 16 -0.19 -10.92 -2.20
CA GLU A 16 -1.46 -11.58 -2.42
C GLU A 16 -2.54 -10.52 -2.57
N VAL A 17 -2.83 -10.25 -3.83
CA VAL A 17 -3.94 -9.42 -4.25
C VAL A 17 -5.20 -10.10 -3.74
N THR A 18 -5.66 -9.70 -2.57
CA THR A 18 -7.06 -9.89 -2.25
C THR A 18 -7.82 -9.19 -3.36
N HIS A 19 -8.47 -9.97 -4.19
CA HIS A 19 -9.26 -9.45 -5.29
C HIS A 19 -10.13 -8.32 -4.76
N ALA A 20 -9.79 -7.09 -5.15
CA ALA A 20 -10.65 -5.97 -4.92
C ALA A 20 -11.97 -6.27 -5.62
N GLN A 21 -12.99 -6.54 -4.83
CA GLN A 21 -14.33 -6.76 -5.35
C GLN A 21 -14.73 -5.59 -6.22
N ASN A 22 -15.38 -5.90 -7.32
CA ASN A 22 -15.95 -4.96 -8.26
C ASN A 22 -16.77 -3.90 -7.54
N GLY A 23 -16.11 -2.81 -7.15
CA GLY A 23 -16.79 -1.63 -6.68
C GLY A 23 -17.40 -0.91 -7.87
N GLY A 24 -18.68 -0.58 -7.81
CA GLY A 24 -19.38 0.17 -8.83
C GLY A 24 -18.69 1.49 -9.19
N GLN A 25 -19.16 2.08 -10.26
CA GLN A 25 -18.62 3.26 -10.92
C GLN A 25 -18.15 4.35 -9.94
N LEU A 26 -16.89 4.74 -10.09
CA LEU A 26 -16.28 5.86 -9.39
C LEU A 26 -16.89 7.17 -9.90
N LYS A 27 -17.81 7.73 -9.14
CA LYS A 27 -18.14 9.16 -9.29
C LYS A 27 -17.00 9.96 -8.66
N GLN A 28 -16.39 10.87 -9.40
CA GLN A 28 -15.45 11.84 -8.84
C GLN A 28 -16.15 12.58 -7.70
N ALA A 29 -15.63 12.40 -6.48
CA ALA A 29 -16.12 13.16 -5.35
C ALA A 29 -15.65 14.61 -5.50
N GLN A 30 -16.58 15.52 -5.72
CA GLN A 30 -16.32 16.94 -5.56
C GLN A 30 -16.04 17.17 -4.08
N VAL A 31 -14.90 17.81 -3.78
CA VAL A 31 -14.57 18.25 -2.42
C VAL A 31 -15.55 19.36 -2.06
N SER A 32 -16.65 19.00 -1.43
CA SER A 32 -17.56 19.97 -0.84
C SER A 32 -17.17 20.16 0.62
N THR A 33 -17.13 21.41 1.09
CA THR A 33 -16.92 21.77 2.50
C THR A 33 -18.12 21.41 3.40
N ALA A 34 -19.21 20.90 2.81
CA ALA A 34 -20.34 20.36 3.54
C ALA A 34 -19.95 19.05 4.28
N ARG A 35 -20.60 18.79 5.41
CA ARG A 35 -20.43 17.53 6.15
C ARG A 35 -20.67 16.35 5.21
N GLN A 36 -19.65 15.52 5.05
CA GLN A 36 -19.75 14.31 4.25
C GLN A 36 -20.67 13.29 4.94
N THR A 37 -21.50 12.60 4.16
CA THR A 37 -22.29 11.49 4.66
C THR A 37 -21.38 10.28 4.92
N PRO A 38 -21.78 9.34 5.81
CA PRO A 38 -21.07 8.08 6.00
C PRO A 38 -20.79 7.33 4.70
N GLN A 39 -21.75 7.33 3.80
CA GLN A 39 -21.60 6.68 2.49
C GLN A 39 -20.53 7.37 1.64
N GLN A 40 -20.49 8.69 1.61
CA GLN A 40 -19.48 9.44 0.87
C GLN A 40 -18.08 9.15 1.39
N ILE A 41 -17.89 9.08 2.70
CA ILE A 41 -16.58 8.76 3.31
C ILE A 41 -16.16 7.34 2.95
N THR A 42 -17.05 6.38 3.02
CA THR A 42 -16.78 4.99 2.63
C THR A 42 -16.44 4.89 1.14
N ASP A 43 -17.18 5.56 0.28
CA ASP A 43 -16.94 5.57 -1.16
C ASP A 43 -15.59 6.21 -1.52
N GLN A 44 -15.21 7.29 -0.82
CA GLN A 44 -13.90 7.91 -0.99
C GLN A 44 -12.76 6.98 -0.54
N TYR A 45 -12.94 6.30 0.59
CA TYR A 45 -11.98 5.29 1.05
C TYR A 45 -11.80 4.19 0.00
N LEU A 46 -12.90 3.60 -0.48
CA LEU A 46 -12.84 2.52 -1.47
C LEU A 46 -12.17 2.97 -2.77
N ALA A 47 -12.50 4.16 -3.26
CA ALA A 47 -11.89 4.74 -4.45
C ALA A 47 -10.39 4.96 -4.28
N SER A 48 -9.98 5.51 -3.14
CA SER A 48 -8.58 5.74 -2.80
C SER A 48 -7.82 4.41 -2.67
N GLN A 49 -8.36 3.43 -1.95
CA GLN A 49 -7.74 2.12 -1.81
C GLN A 49 -7.59 1.39 -3.14
N LYS A 50 -8.58 1.46 -4.01
CA LYS A 50 -8.51 0.87 -5.36
C LYS A 50 -7.37 1.48 -6.17
N SER A 51 -7.27 2.80 -6.20
CA SER A 51 -6.21 3.52 -6.90
C SER A 51 -4.82 3.18 -6.35
N LEU A 52 -4.67 3.19 -5.03
CA LEU A 52 -3.41 2.85 -4.35
C LEU A 52 -3.02 1.38 -4.61
N THR A 53 -3.97 0.47 -4.57
CA THR A 53 -3.74 -0.96 -4.86
C THR A 53 -3.26 -1.16 -6.30
N GLN A 54 -3.88 -0.50 -7.27
CA GLN A 54 -3.45 -0.58 -8.67
C GLN A 54 -2.01 -0.07 -8.85
N ARG A 55 -1.67 1.04 -8.21
CA ARG A 55 -0.30 1.57 -8.25
C ARG A 55 0.69 0.65 -7.55
N LYS A 56 0.32 0.07 -6.42
CA LYS A 56 1.13 -0.94 -5.71
C LYS A 56 1.41 -2.14 -6.60
N VAL A 57 0.41 -2.69 -7.26
CA VAL A 57 0.55 -3.83 -8.18
C VAL A 57 1.49 -3.49 -9.33
N ALA A 58 1.32 -2.33 -9.96
CA ALA A 58 2.18 -1.91 -11.06
C ALA A 58 3.66 -1.77 -10.64
N LEU A 59 3.91 -1.21 -9.46
CA LEU A 59 5.28 -1.08 -8.92
C LEU A 59 5.87 -2.44 -8.53
N SER A 60 5.05 -3.37 -8.06
CA SER A 60 5.49 -4.72 -7.75
C SER A 60 5.90 -5.49 -9.00
N GLN A 61 5.14 -5.36 -10.07
CA GLN A 61 5.49 -5.96 -11.37
C GLN A 61 6.78 -5.34 -11.93
N ALA A 62 6.96 -4.03 -11.80
CA ALA A 62 8.21 -3.36 -12.19
C ALA A 62 9.40 -3.86 -11.37
N LEU A 63 9.21 -4.06 -10.06
CA LEU A 63 10.23 -4.61 -9.18
C LEU A 63 10.58 -6.06 -9.53
N GLU A 64 9.58 -6.90 -9.78
CA GLU A 64 9.80 -8.28 -10.24
C GLU A 64 10.59 -8.32 -11.53
N HIS A 65 10.25 -7.47 -12.49
CA HIS A 65 10.97 -7.37 -13.76
C HIS A 65 12.43 -6.97 -13.55
N GLU A 66 12.69 -5.98 -12.67
CA GLU A 66 14.08 -5.56 -12.36
C GLU A 66 14.86 -6.69 -11.67
N LEU A 67 14.24 -7.40 -10.74
CA LEU A 67 14.87 -8.51 -10.02
C LEU A 67 15.14 -9.73 -10.91
N ALA A 68 14.33 -9.95 -11.95
CA ALA A 68 14.51 -11.03 -12.92
C ALA A 68 15.78 -10.86 -13.75
N GLN A 69 16.40 -9.65 -13.76
CA GLN A 69 17.69 -9.41 -14.42
C GLN A 69 18.88 -10.16 -13.75
N GLY A 70 18.66 -10.73 -12.55
CA GLY A 70 19.66 -11.51 -11.84
C GLY A 70 20.92 -10.69 -11.52
N GLN A 71 22.07 -11.09 -12.08
CA GLN A 71 23.35 -10.38 -11.85
C GLN A 71 23.38 -8.96 -12.44
N ASN A 72 22.49 -8.67 -13.39
CA ASN A 72 22.38 -7.35 -14.03
C ASN A 72 21.37 -6.44 -13.31
N THR A 73 20.79 -6.88 -12.19
CA THR A 73 19.86 -6.08 -11.41
C THR A 73 20.50 -4.77 -10.97
N ASN A 74 19.84 -3.67 -11.29
CA ASN A 74 20.31 -2.33 -10.93
C ASN A 74 19.81 -1.94 -9.54
N ALA A 75 20.72 -1.89 -8.56
CA ALA A 75 20.38 -1.55 -7.18
C ALA A 75 19.73 -0.16 -7.05
N SER A 76 20.11 0.81 -7.88
CA SER A 76 19.52 2.14 -7.89
C SER A 76 18.05 2.10 -8.38
N ASN A 77 17.76 1.31 -9.41
CA ASN A 77 16.37 1.10 -9.87
C ASN A 77 15.52 0.42 -8.81
N VAL A 78 16.05 -0.63 -8.20
CA VAL A 78 15.36 -1.34 -7.09
C VAL A 78 15.07 -0.38 -5.94
N TYR A 79 16.05 0.44 -5.56
CA TYR A 79 15.85 1.45 -4.51
C TYR A 79 14.78 2.46 -4.91
N ASN A 80 14.82 2.96 -6.13
CA ASN A 80 13.82 3.93 -6.61
C ASN A 80 12.41 3.35 -6.56
N ILE A 81 12.21 2.16 -7.14
CA ILE A 81 10.89 1.51 -7.16
C ILE A 81 10.39 1.25 -5.73
N THR A 82 11.24 0.69 -4.87
CA THR A 82 10.84 0.25 -3.54
C THR A 82 10.70 1.41 -2.56
N CYS A 83 11.70 2.29 -2.52
CA CYS A 83 11.82 3.27 -1.44
C CYS A 83 11.27 4.64 -1.79
N VAL A 84 11.40 5.06 -3.06
CA VAL A 84 10.91 6.36 -3.50
C VAL A 84 9.46 6.31 -3.96
N GLN A 85 9.05 5.21 -4.61
CA GLN A 85 7.70 5.10 -5.17
C GLN A 85 6.74 4.24 -4.34
N LEU A 86 7.17 3.06 -3.90
CA LEU A 86 6.27 2.12 -3.20
C LEU A 86 6.00 2.54 -1.74
N VAL A 87 7.00 2.98 -1.00
CA VAL A 87 6.84 3.38 0.41
C VAL A 87 5.75 4.44 0.59
N PRO A 88 5.70 5.54 -0.19
CA PRO A 88 4.62 6.52 -0.08
C PRO A 88 3.22 5.94 -0.32
N ILE A 89 3.10 4.95 -1.19
CA ILE A 89 1.82 4.27 -1.46
C ILE A 89 1.41 3.43 -0.25
N LEU A 90 2.32 2.68 0.34
CA LEU A 90 2.06 1.88 1.54
C LEU A 90 1.66 2.78 2.73
N THR A 91 2.35 3.90 2.89
CA THR A 91 2.00 4.91 3.89
C THR A 91 0.60 5.47 3.65
N ALA A 92 0.25 5.81 2.42
CA ALA A 92 -1.07 6.31 2.07
C ALA A 92 -2.17 5.27 2.32
N MET A 93 -1.93 4.00 2.02
CA MET A 93 -2.86 2.90 2.31
C MET A 93 -3.10 2.75 3.81
N ARG A 94 -2.04 2.78 4.62
CA ARG A 94 -2.13 2.74 6.08
C ARG A 94 -2.93 3.92 6.64
N VAL A 95 -2.60 5.13 6.22
CA VAL A 95 -3.30 6.35 6.66
C VAL A 95 -4.77 6.30 6.27
N ASN A 96 -5.09 5.81 5.08
CA ASN A 96 -6.46 5.65 4.61
C ASN A 96 -7.27 4.68 5.49
N ASP A 97 -6.67 3.56 5.89
CA ASP A 97 -7.28 2.61 6.83
C ASP A 97 -7.46 3.22 8.23
N GLU A 98 -6.48 3.97 8.72
CA GLU A 98 -6.57 4.65 10.03
C GLU A 98 -7.70 5.67 10.05
N GLN A 99 -7.86 6.44 8.99
CA GLN A 99 -8.93 7.44 8.86
C GLN A 99 -10.31 6.77 8.82
N LEU A 100 -10.47 5.71 8.05
CA LEU A 100 -11.73 4.98 8.00
C LEU A 100 -12.06 4.35 9.36
N LEU A 101 -11.09 3.70 9.99
CA LEU A 101 -11.28 3.08 11.30
C LEU A 101 -11.69 4.11 12.36
N GLY A 102 -11.01 5.25 12.40
CA GLY A 102 -11.35 6.36 13.31
C GLY A 102 -12.77 6.86 13.09
N PHE A 103 -13.17 7.01 11.83
CA PHE A 103 -14.52 7.42 11.47
C PHE A 103 -15.58 6.39 11.90
N LEU A 104 -15.37 5.11 11.60
CA LEU A 104 -16.30 4.04 11.99
C LEU A 104 -16.44 3.90 13.51
N GLN A 105 -15.34 4.02 14.24
CA GLN A 105 -15.35 4.00 15.71
C GLN A 105 -16.08 5.19 16.32
N SER A 106 -16.01 6.36 15.69
CA SER A 106 -16.73 7.55 16.14
C SER A 106 -18.24 7.41 15.94
N MET A 107 -18.66 6.70 14.90
CA MET A 107 -20.07 6.46 14.60
C MET A 107 -20.70 5.38 15.47
N ASN A 108 -19.99 4.28 15.68
CA ASN A 108 -20.45 3.14 16.48
C ASN A 108 -19.26 2.51 17.23
N PRO A 109 -18.98 2.97 18.47
CA PRO A 109 -17.86 2.47 19.26
C PRO A 109 -17.92 0.95 19.55
N ASN A 110 -19.10 0.36 19.50
CA ASN A 110 -19.31 -1.06 19.80
C ASN A 110 -19.17 -1.98 18.58
N GLN A 111 -18.99 -1.42 17.38
CA GLN A 111 -18.80 -2.21 16.17
C GLN A 111 -17.39 -2.77 16.09
N SER A 112 -17.26 -4.04 15.70
CA SER A 112 -15.96 -4.73 15.69
C SER A 112 -14.97 -4.21 14.66
N ASN A 113 -15.41 -3.78 13.47
CA ASN A 113 -14.57 -3.27 12.36
C ASN A 113 -13.37 -4.17 12.02
N ASN A 114 -13.51 -5.49 12.18
CA ASN A 114 -12.40 -6.44 12.07
C ASN A 114 -11.72 -6.43 10.70
N GLY A 115 -12.46 -6.22 9.62
CA GLY A 115 -11.92 -6.14 8.27
C GLY A 115 -10.95 -4.95 8.09
N VAL A 116 -11.35 -3.77 8.55
CA VAL A 116 -10.51 -2.56 8.48
C VAL A 116 -9.29 -2.69 9.40
N LYS A 117 -9.47 -3.26 10.60
CA LYS A 117 -8.37 -3.52 11.53
C LYS A 117 -7.36 -4.51 10.96
N ALA A 118 -7.80 -5.55 10.26
CA ALA A 118 -6.93 -6.52 9.60
C ALA A 118 -6.14 -5.85 8.46
N SER A 119 -6.81 -5.09 7.60
CA SER A 119 -6.16 -4.31 6.53
C SER A 119 -5.11 -3.34 7.09
N LEU A 120 -5.44 -2.63 8.16
CA LEU A 120 -4.50 -1.71 8.82
C LEU A 120 -3.24 -2.43 9.32
N ARG A 121 -3.40 -3.57 9.98
CA ARG A 121 -2.26 -4.36 10.49
C ARG A 121 -1.37 -4.85 9.35
N GLU A 122 -1.95 -5.34 8.26
CA GLU A 122 -1.22 -5.79 7.08
C GLU A 122 -0.44 -4.65 6.44
N ASN A 123 -1.07 -3.49 6.26
CA ASN A 123 -0.43 -2.32 5.67
C ASN A 123 0.68 -1.76 6.59
N GLN A 124 0.49 -1.75 7.91
CA GLN A 124 1.53 -1.37 8.87
C GLN A 124 2.73 -2.33 8.81
N ALA A 125 2.48 -3.63 8.78
CA ALA A 125 3.53 -4.63 8.71
C ALA A 125 4.32 -4.53 7.40
N LEU A 126 3.64 -4.35 6.27
CA LEU A 126 4.27 -4.23 4.96
C LEU A 126 5.08 -2.93 4.85
N GLU A 127 4.55 -1.81 5.32
CA GLU A 127 5.26 -0.53 5.38
C GLU A 127 6.55 -0.66 6.20
N SER A 128 6.47 -1.23 7.41
CA SER A 128 7.64 -1.40 8.29
C SER A 128 8.71 -2.30 7.66
N LYS A 129 8.32 -3.41 7.05
CA LYS A 129 9.26 -4.31 6.35
C LYS A 129 9.93 -3.60 5.18
N THR A 130 9.14 -2.87 4.39
CA THR A 130 9.67 -2.15 3.22
C THR A 130 10.63 -1.05 3.64
N LEU A 131 10.33 -0.30 4.71
CA LEU A 131 11.24 0.71 5.26
C LEU A 131 12.56 0.10 5.75
N ASN A 132 12.52 -1.07 6.39
CA ASN A 132 13.72 -1.77 6.81
C ASN A 132 14.56 -2.24 5.61
N ASN A 133 13.91 -2.76 4.57
CA ASN A 133 14.58 -3.11 3.31
C ASN A 133 15.23 -1.89 2.66
N CYS A 134 14.59 -0.73 2.72
CA CYS A 134 15.14 0.51 2.19
C CYS A 134 16.44 0.94 2.88
N LYS A 135 16.53 0.75 4.20
CA LYS A 135 17.79 1.02 4.93
C LYS A 135 18.92 0.13 4.42
N GLN A 136 18.63 -1.16 4.18
CA GLN A 136 19.61 -2.10 3.64
C GLN A 136 19.98 -1.77 2.20
N LEU A 137 18.99 -1.47 1.33
CA LEU A 137 19.23 -1.09 -0.06
C LEU A 137 20.08 0.18 -0.16
N LYS A 138 19.84 1.16 0.69
CA LYS A 138 20.62 2.39 0.73
C LYS A 138 22.11 2.12 1.01
N SER A 139 22.42 1.12 1.80
CA SER A 139 23.81 0.73 2.09
C SER A 139 24.53 0.07 0.91
N LEU A 140 23.79 -0.34 -0.14
CA LEU A 140 24.32 -0.96 -1.34
C LEU A 140 24.62 0.07 -2.46
N LEU A 141 24.09 1.26 -2.33
CA LEU A 141 24.31 2.35 -3.28
C LEU A 141 25.62 3.05 -2.99
#